data_dffdc7b38e4a41eec2dfb7aae911e11d
#
_entry.id   dffdc7b38e4a41eec2dfb7aae911e11d
#
_cell.length_a   1.000
_cell.length_b   1.000
_cell.length_c   1.000
_cell.angle_alpha   90.00
_cell.angle_beta   90.00
_cell.angle_gamma   90.00
#
_symmetry.space_group_name_H-M   'P 1'
#
loop_
_entity.id
_entity.type
_entity.pdbx_description
1 polymer ?
#
loop_
_entity_poly.entity_id
_entity_poly.type
_entity_poly.pdbx_seq_one_letter_code
_entity_poly.pdbx_strand_id
1 'polypeptide(L)'
;MLESSLRLRGKNASYRIIQEVEKRVEPVTEKDVTIVLPVLNEEDGVVAVIDDIRRNGYQNILVVDGYSVDNTVAAAQAKGVVVLTQHGGGKTGAIITAIESVSTPYLLVMDGDYTYDAADIQKFLAHARNYDEIVGSRKSENISRLHRLGNGFICAFFNALIGTNFSDVCTGMYLLRRSAARHLVLQSRGFSVEAEILAQMSMLGRATEVPINYRTRIGKAKLVTWVHGFEIVKSIIALGRLYNPIFLFSFTAALAAIPGAAMLLWVLWMWLNGFGFRTGWAITGEILVIVASQAFFVGTLALLLKRSELRIEKVVKEGIGSG
;
A
#
# COMPACT_ATOMS: atom_id res chain seq x y z
N MET A 1 -41.00 -25.29 -18.59
CA MET A 1 -40.01 -25.27 -19.69
C MET A 1 -39.78 -23.90 -20.32
N LEU A 2 -40.78 -23.01 -20.45
CA LEU A 2 -40.64 -21.67 -21.04
C LEU A 2 -39.88 -20.67 -20.13
N GLU A 3 -40.03 -20.73 -18.82
CA GLU A 3 -39.30 -19.81 -17.89
C GLU A 3 -37.81 -20.08 -17.78
N SER A 4 -37.38 -21.32 -17.89
CA SER A 4 -35.93 -21.69 -17.89
C SER A 4 -35.21 -21.22 -19.16
N SER A 5 -35.90 -21.23 -20.29
CA SER A 5 -35.33 -20.76 -21.58
C SER A 5 -35.23 -19.23 -21.64
N LEU A 6 -36.12 -18.48 -21.01
CA LEU A 6 -36.09 -17.02 -20.91
C LEU A 6 -34.98 -16.54 -19.97
N ARG A 7 -34.71 -17.22 -18.84
CA ARG A 7 -33.60 -16.92 -17.93
C ARG A 7 -32.23 -17.20 -18.56
N LEU A 8 -32.10 -18.22 -19.38
CA LEU A 8 -30.84 -18.52 -20.12
C LEU A 8 -30.58 -17.54 -21.26
N ARG A 9 -31.63 -17.07 -21.96
CA ARG A 9 -31.48 -16.01 -22.99
C ARG A 9 -31.10 -14.66 -22.38
N GLY A 10 -31.62 -14.28 -21.22
CA GLY A 10 -31.27 -13.05 -20.52
C GLY A 10 -29.81 -13.06 -20.03
N LYS A 11 -29.34 -14.18 -19.47
CA LYS A 11 -27.93 -14.34 -19.06
C LYS A 11 -26.96 -14.27 -20.25
N ASN A 12 -27.29 -14.91 -21.37
CA ASN A 12 -26.46 -14.86 -22.57
C ASN A 12 -26.44 -13.47 -23.25
N ALA A 13 -27.55 -12.73 -23.20
CA ALA A 13 -27.59 -11.36 -23.70
C ALA A 13 -26.75 -10.43 -22.82
N SER A 14 -26.86 -10.54 -21.49
CA SER A 14 -26.03 -9.76 -20.55
C SER A 14 -24.54 -10.09 -20.70
N TYR A 15 -24.19 -11.36 -20.86
CA TYR A 15 -22.80 -11.79 -21.13
C TYR A 15 -22.25 -11.23 -22.45
N ARG A 16 -23.07 -11.20 -23.52
CA ARG A 16 -22.68 -10.61 -24.79
C ARG A 16 -22.50 -9.11 -24.71
N ILE A 17 -23.38 -8.41 -24.01
CA ILE A 17 -23.28 -6.96 -23.79
C ILE A 17 -22.00 -6.66 -22.98
N ILE A 18 -21.71 -7.42 -21.91
CA ILE A 18 -20.47 -7.26 -21.14
C ILE A 18 -19.24 -7.48 -22.03
N GLN A 19 -19.21 -8.54 -22.82
CA GLN A 19 -18.11 -8.82 -23.76
C GLN A 19 -17.98 -7.78 -24.88
N GLU A 20 -19.08 -7.23 -25.37
CA GLU A 20 -19.05 -6.13 -26.36
C GLU A 20 -18.64 -4.79 -25.74
N VAL A 21 -18.99 -4.50 -24.49
CA VAL A 21 -18.51 -3.34 -23.74
C VAL A 21 -17.01 -3.50 -23.44
N GLU A 22 -16.55 -4.68 -23.00
CA GLU A 22 -15.13 -4.98 -22.81
C GLU A 22 -14.30 -4.86 -24.10
N LYS A 23 -14.87 -5.26 -25.25
CA LYS A 23 -14.21 -5.11 -26.57
C LYS A 23 -14.15 -3.67 -27.10
N ARG A 24 -15.03 -2.76 -26.63
CA ARG A 24 -15.03 -1.35 -27.03
C ARG A 24 -14.15 -0.46 -26.18
N VAL A 25 -13.60 -0.98 -25.09
CA VAL A 25 -12.74 -0.21 -24.20
C VAL A 25 -11.30 -0.33 -24.72
N GLU A 26 -10.79 0.72 -25.34
CA GLU A 26 -9.41 0.78 -25.84
C GLU A 26 -8.42 0.44 -24.71
N PRO A 27 -7.39 -0.37 -24.95
CA PRO A 27 -6.38 -0.70 -23.95
C PRO A 27 -5.67 0.58 -23.46
N VAL A 28 -5.20 0.56 -22.22
CA VAL A 28 -4.32 1.62 -21.72
C VAL A 28 -2.97 1.50 -22.43
N THR A 29 -2.51 2.60 -23.02
CA THR A 29 -1.32 2.65 -23.85
C THR A 29 -0.18 3.42 -23.17
N GLU A 30 0.99 3.44 -23.80
CA GLU A 30 2.15 4.23 -23.37
C GLU A 30 1.88 5.75 -23.30
N LYS A 31 0.88 6.24 -24.06
CA LYS A 31 0.48 7.66 -24.05
C LYS A 31 -0.33 8.06 -22.82
N ASP A 32 -0.98 7.08 -22.20
CA ASP A 32 -1.87 7.28 -21.06
C ASP A 32 -1.12 7.28 -19.72
N VAL A 33 0.19 6.99 -19.73
CA VAL A 33 1.01 6.86 -18.51
C VAL A 33 2.22 7.79 -18.56
N THR A 34 2.51 8.42 -17.42
CA THR A 34 3.80 9.08 -17.16
C THR A 34 4.62 8.21 -16.21
N ILE A 35 5.85 7.88 -16.60
CA ILE A 35 6.77 7.17 -15.73
C ILE A 35 7.47 8.20 -14.84
N VAL A 36 7.28 8.09 -13.54
CA VAL A 36 7.80 8.98 -12.52
C VAL A 36 9.01 8.33 -11.86
N LEU A 37 10.13 9.02 -11.89
CA LEU A 37 11.39 8.61 -11.27
C LEU A 37 11.71 9.54 -10.10
N PRO A 38 11.36 9.20 -8.84
CA PRO A 38 11.86 9.92 -7.68
C PRO A 38 13.34 9.58 -7.50
N VAL A 39 14.19 10.61 -7.51
CA VAL A 39 15.65 10.44 -7.42
C VAL A 39 16.25 11.29 -6.31
N LEU A 40 17.33 10.79 -5.71
CA LEU A 40 18.18 11.54 -4.77
C LEU A 40 19.58 10.95 -4.85
N ASN A 41 20.54 11.68 -5.42
CA ASN A 41 21.93 11.22 -5.62
C ASN A 41 22.00 9.84 -6.32
N GLU A 42 21.43 9.74 -7.52
CA GLU A 42 21.36 8.53 -8.35
C GLU A 42 22.03 8.74 -9.72
N GLU A 43 23.14 9.51 -9.76
CA GLU A 43 23.84 9.83 -11.01
C GLU A 43 24.24 8.59 -11.83
N ASP A 44 24.63 7.49 -11.15
CA ASP A 44 25.02 6.23 -11.79
C ASP A 44 23.82 5.45 -12.37
N GLY A 45 22.64 5.54 -11.74
CA GLY A 45 21.46 4.74 -12.08
C GLY A 45 20.47 5.42 -13.01
N VAL A 46 20.26 6.72 -12.85
CA VAL A 46 19.16 7.46 -13.50
C VAL A 46 19.23 7.38 -15.03
N VAL A 47 20.42 7.46 -15.61
CA VAL A 47 20.63 7.36 -17.05
C VAL A 47 20.24 5.99 -17.58
N ALA A 48 20.69 4.93 -16.90
CA ALA A 48 20.39 3.55 -17.29
C ALA A 48 18.88 3.27 -17.22
N VAL A 49 18.19 3.81 -16.20
CA VAL A 49 16.73 3.69 -16.04
C VAL A 49 16.00 4.41 -17.16
N ILE A 50 16.37 5.65 -17.49
CA ILE A 50 15.74 6.41 -18.58
C ILE A 50 15.93 5.70 -19.93
N ASP A 51 17.14 5.18 -20.21
CA ASP A 51 17.40 4.46 -21.44
C ASP A 51 16.63 3.13 -21.52
N ASP A 52 16.44 2.44 -20.39
CA ASP A 52 15.65 1.21 -20.32
C ASP A 52 14.17 1.49 -20.59
N ILE A 53 13.60 2.53 -19.98
CA ILE A 53 12.21 2.96 -20.20
C ILE A 53 11.98 3.30 -21.66
N ARG A 54 12.87 4.05 -22.30
CA ARG A 54 12.78 4.44 -23.71
C ARG A 54 12.89 3.27 -24.67
N ARG A 55 13.79 2.31 -24.39
CA ARG A 55 13.92 1.07 -25.18
C ARG A 55 12.64 0.24 -25.16
N ASN A 56 11.84 0.35 -24.08
CA ASN A 56 10.55 -0.31 -23.96
C ASN A 56 9.37 0.52 -24.52
N GLY A 57 9.65 1.65 -25.22
CA GLY A 57 8.65 2.44 -25.94
C GLY A 57 8.02 3.58 -25.17
N TYR A 58 8.36 3.80 -23.90
CA TYR A 58 7.76 4.86 -23.07
C TYR A 58 8.56 6.17 -23.20
N GLN A 59 7.87 7.25 -23.57
CA GLN A 59 8.48 8.57 -23.80
C GLN A 59 8.10 9.58 -22.71
N ASN A 60 6.95 9.43 -22.06
CA ASN A 60 6.49 10.33 -21.01
C ASN A 60 7.22 10.01 -19.69
N ILE A 61 8.37 10.62 -19.48
CA ILE A 61 9.22 10.42 -18.28
C ILE A 61 9.31 11.72 -17.51
N LEU A 62 9.04 11.66 -16.21
CA LEU A 62 9.19 12.74 -15.25
C LEU A 62 10.18 12.32 -14.17
N VAL A 63 11.29 12.99 -14.07
CA VAL A 63 12.25 12.86 -12.96
C VAL A 63 11.86 13.86 -11.88
N VAL A 64 11.73 13.43 -10.65
CA VAL A 64 11.46 14.29 -9.50
C VAL A 64 12.66 14.21 -8.55
N ASP A 65 13.44 15.28 -8.52
CA ASP A 65 14.68 15.36 -7.76
C ASP A 65 14.46 15.76 -6.30
N GLY A 66 15.02 14.98 -5.40
CA GLY A 66 14.96 15.14 -3.96
C GLY A 66 16.07 16.01 -3.36
N TYR A 67 16.51 17.03 -4.07
CA TYR A 67 17.67 17.90 -3.75
C TYR A 67 19.01 17.15 -3.84
N SER A 68 19.26 16.49 -4.96
CA SER A 68 20.54 15.84 -5.25
C SER A 68 21.71 16.83 -5.24
N VAL A 69 22.83 16.39 -4.68
CA VAL A 69 24.08 17.17 -4.61
C VAL A 69 25.16 16.65 -5.56
N ASP A 70 24.86 15.56 -6.27
CA ASP A 70 25.68 14.96 -7.33
C ASP A 70 25.20 15.40 -8.73
N ASN A 71 25.66 14.73 -9.79
CA ASN A 71 25.29 15.05 -11.16
C ASN A 71 23.94 14.47 -11.61
N THR A 72 23.11 13.93 -10.73
CA THR A 72 21.82 13.28 -11.05
C THR A 72 20.94 14.16 -11.96
N VAL A 73 20.74 15.43 -11.58
CA VAL A 73 19.89 16.37 -12.33
C VAL A 73 20.45 16.64 -13.72
N ALA A 74 21.77 16.94 -13.79
CA ALA A 74 22.43 17.22 -15.07
C ALA A 74 22.41 16.01 -16.00
N ALA A 75 22.61 14.79 -15.46
CA ALA A 75 22.58 13.55 -16.21
C ALA A 75 21.17 13.24 -16.77
N ALA A 76 20.11 13.47 -15.97
CA ALA A 76 18.74 13.30 -16.41
C ALA A 76 18.36 14.34 -17.49
N GLN A 77 18.72 15.61 -17.29
CA GLN A 77 18.46 16.69 -18.26
C GLN A 77 19.17 16.45 -19.60
N ALA A 78 20.40 15.91 -19.57
CA ALA A 78 21.14 15.53 -20.78
C ALA A 78 20.42 14.45 -21.61
N LYS A 79 19.57 13.65 -20.98
CA LYS A 79 18.66 12.70 -21.67
C LYS A 79 17.40 13.36 -22.23
N GLY A 80 17.19 14.68 -22.05
CA GLY A 80 16.03 15.40 -22.57
C GLY A 80 14.71 14.99 -21.92
N VAL A 81 14.72 14.56 -20.65
CA VAL A 81 13.52 14.30 -19.85
C VAL A 81 13.18 15.53 -19.00
N VAL A 82 11.92 15.64 -18.61
CA VAL A 82 11.49 16.71 -17.68
C VAL A 82 12.01 16.38 -16.29
N VAL A 83 12.69 17.35 -15.66
CA VAL A 83 13.19 17.25 -14.28
C VAL A 83 12.54 18.33 -13.44
N LEU A 84 11.89 17.95 -12.36
CA LEU A 84 11.32 18.85 -11.35
C LEU A 84 12.03 18.64 -10.01
N THR A 85 12.22 19.72 -9.27
CA THR A 85 12.62 19.61 -7.86
C THR A 85 11.37 19.39 -7.01
N GLN A 86 11.41 18.45 -6.07
CA GLN A 86 10.27 18.11 -5.23
C GLN A 86 9.84 19.26 -4.31
N HIS A 87 8.56 19.30 -3.96
CA HIS A 87 8.03 20.08 -2.85
C HIS A 87 8.09 19.27 -1.57
N GLY A 88 8.58 19.86 -0.48
CA GLY A 88 8.71 19.16 0.80
C GLY A 88 9.94 18.25 0.89
N GLY A 89 9.89 17.19 1.66
CA GLY A 89 11.05 16.35 1.98
C GLY A 89 10.81 14.85 1.80
N GLY A 90 11.91 14.14 1.53
CA GLY A 90 11.91 12.69 1.37
C GLY A 90 11.13 12.20 0.15
N LYS A 91 11.00 10.89 0.00
CA LYS A 91 10.29 10.29 -1.14
C LYS A 91 8.82 10.73 -1.24
N THR A 92 8.18 11.00 -0.11
CA THR A 92 6.80 11.51 -0.05
C THR A 92 6.65 12.84 -0.78
N GLY A 93 7.57 13.78 -0.59
CA GLY A 93 7.57 15.07 -1.30
C GLY A 93 7.69 14.87 -2.82
N ALA A 94 8.53 13.94 -3.26
CA ALA A 94 8.66 13.61 -4.68
C ALA A 94 7.36 13.05 -5.27
N ILE A 95 6.68 12.15 -4.55
CA ILE A 95 5.42 11.56 -5.00
C ILE A 95 4.29 12.60 -5.04
N ILE A 96 4.16 13.48 -4.05
CA ILE A 96 3.19 14.57 -4.05
C ILE A 96 3.43 15.48 -5.26
N THR A 97 4.68 15.92 -5.49
CA THR A 97 5.06 16.75 -6.63
C THR A 97 4.69 16.08 -7.96
N ALA A 98 4.92 14.76 -8.08
CA ALA A 98 4.55 14.01 -9.27
C ALA A 98 3.04 13.98 -9.49
N ILE A 99 2.24 13.68 -8.46
CA ILE A 99 0.77 13.62 -8.54
C ILE A 99 0.18 14.97 -9.00
N GLU A 100 0.74 16.07 -8.53
CA GLU A 100 0.33 17.43 -8.89
C GLU A 100 0.71 17.78 -10.34
N SER A 101 1.89 17.37 -10.79
CA SER A 101 2.49 17.77 -12.06
C SER A 101 2.06 16.91 -13.25
N VAL A 102 1.76 15.62 -13.04
CA VAL A 102 1.38 14.69 -14.10
C VAL A 102 0.01 15.01 -14.65
N SER A 103 -0.14 15.03 -15.99
CA SER A 103 -1.41 15.27 -16.70
C SER A 103 -2.06 14.00 -17.25
N THR A 104 -1.29 12.93 -17.48
CA THR A 104 -1.79 11.65 -17.99
C THR A 104 -2.76 10.96 -17.01
N PRO A 105 -3.68 10.11 -17.50
CA PRO A 105 -4.63 9.36 -16.66
C PRO A 105 -3.97 8.48 -15.58
N TYR A 106 -2.76 8.00 -15.85
CA TYR A 106 -2.00 7.15 -14.96
C TYR A 106 -0.59 7.71 -14.74
N LEU A 107 -0.05 7.45 -13.56
CA LEU A 107 1.38 7.63 -13.26
C LEU A 107 1.93 6.30 -12.73
N LEU A 108 3.07 5.88 -13.26
CA LEU A 108 3.81 4.72 -12.78
C LEU A 108 5.08 5.22 -12.12
N VAL A 109 5.18 4.99 -10.82
CA VAL A 109 6.40 5.31 -10.06
C VAL A 109 7.37 4.15 -10.17
N MET A 110 8.65 4.45 -10.36
CA MET A 110 9.74 3.48 -10.43
C MET A 110 11.01 4.09 -9.84
N ASP A 111 11.73 3.38 -8.97
CA ASP A 111 12.98 3.90 -8.39
C ASP A 111 14.05 4.13 -9.46
N GLY A 112 14.86 5.18 -9.28
CA GLY A 112 15.89 5.61 -10.23
C GLY A 112 17.22 4.84 -10.16
N ASP A 113 17.26 3.67 -9.50
CA ASP A 113 18.48 2.91 -9.19
C ASP A 113 18.69 1.64 -10.05
N TYR A 114 17.88 1.50 -11.11
CA TYR A 114 17.92 0.37 -12.06
C TYR A 114 17.50 -0.99 -11.51
N THR A 115 16.94 -1.06 -10.31
CA THR A 115 16.50 -2.33 -9.71
C THR A 115 15.26 -2.92 -10.37
N TYR A 116 14.43 -2.10 -11.01
CA TYR A 116 13.22 -2.52 -11.69
C TYR A 116 13.42 -2.65 -13.20
N ASP A 117 12.68 -3.58 -13.82
CA ASP A 117 12.71 -3.83 -15.26
C ASP A 117 11.59 -3.04 -15.96
N ALA A 118 11.96 -2.13 -16.87
CA ALA A 118 10.98 -1.35 -17.63
C ALA A 118 10.08 -2.23 -18.54
N ALA A 119 10.50 -3.43 -18.91
CA ALA A 119 9.67 -4.39 -19.64
C ALA A 119 8.43 -4.82 -18.83
N ASP A 120 8.49 -4.76 -17.50
CA ASP A 120 7.37 -5.13 -16.64
C ASP A 120 6.25 -4.07 -16.62
N ILE A 121 6.47 -2.85 -17.13
CA ILE A 121 5.46 -1.77 -17.19
C ILE A 121 4.18 -2.26 -17.90
N GLN A 122 4.30 -3.08 -18.93
CA GLN A 122 3.16 -3.64 -19.66
C GLN A 122 2.21 -4.44 -18.76
N LYS A 123 2.73 -5.12 -17.72
CA LYS A 123 1.91 -5.88 -16.77
C LYS A 123 0.99 -4.97 -15.96
N PHE A 124 1.46 -3.77 -15.63
CA PHE A 124 0.64 -2.77 -14.94
C PHE A 124 -0.44 -2.20 -15.86
N LEU A 125 -0.08 -1.85 -17.10
CA LEU A 125 -1.02 -1.27 -18.07
C LEU A 125 -2.16 -2.24 -18.41
N ALA A 126 -1.88 -3.55 -18.48
CA ALA A 126 -2.88 -4.58 -18.72
C ALA A 126 -4.01 -4.61 -17.67
N HIS A 127 -3.73 -4.16 -16.44
CA HIS A 127 -4.68 -4.15 -15.34
C HIS A 127 -5.17 -2.73 -14.95
N ALA A 128 -4.58 -1.67 -15.53
CA ALA A 128 -4.76 -0.28 -15.10
C ALA A 128 -6.23 0.20 -15.08
N ARG A 129 -7.08 -0.32 -15.99
CA ARG A 129 -8.50 0.07 -16.04
C ARG A 129 -9.32 -0.42 -14.87
N ASN A 130 -8.93 -1.54 -14.29
CA ASN A 130 -9.73 -2.23 -13.26
C ASN A 130 -9.33 -1.81 -11.84
N TYR A 131 -8.18 -1.15 -11.69
CA TYR A 131 -7.62 -0.84 -10.38
C TYR A 131 -7.19 0.62 -10.28
N ASP A 132 -7.20 1.14 -9.07
CA ASP A 132 -6.76 2.49 -8.78
C ASP A 132 -5.27 2.50 -8.37
N GLU A 133 -4.79 1.37 -7.85
CA GLU A 133 -3.38 1.09 -7.62
C GLU A 133 -3.04 -0.33 -8.05
N ILE A 134 -1.85 -0.47 -8.64
CA ILE A 134 -1.24 -1.77 -8.96
C ILE A 134 0.19 -1.73 -8.45
N VAL A 135 0.54 -2.62 -7.52
CA VAL A 135 1.90 -2.71 -6.98
C VAL A 135 2.68 -3.83 -7.64
N GLY A 136 3.99 -3.64 -7.82
CA GLY A 136 4.88 -4.65 -8.33
C GLY A 136 5.36 -5.57 -7.22
N SER A 137 5.00 -6.84 -7.26
CA SER A 137 5.46 -7.85 -6.30
C SER A 137 6.78 -8.45 -6.78
N ARG A 138 7.87 -8.17 -6.03
CA ARG A 138 9.22 -8.62 -6.38
C ARG A 138 9.38 -10.13 -6.15
N LYS A 139 9.88 -10.86 -7.15
CA LYS A 139 10.25 -12.25 -6.98
C LYS A 139 11.40 -12.37 -5.97
N SER A 140 11.23 -13.27 -5.01
CA SER A 140 12.11 -13.41 -3.84
C SER A 140 13.53 -13.94 -4.11
N GLU A 141 13.84 -14.32 -5.35
CA GLU A 141 15.10 -15.00 -5.71
C GLU A 141 16.33 -14.09 -5.58
N ASN A 142 16.16 -12.78 -5.82
CA ASN A 142 17.24 -11.80 -5.77
C ASN A 142 17.29 -10.99 -4.47
N ILE A 143 16.50 -11.37 -3.46
CA ILE A 143 16.44 -10.68 -2.16
C ILE A 143 17.17 -11.51 -1.11
N SER A 144 18.06 -10.88 -0.31
CA SER A 144 18.75 -11.59 0.76
C SER A 144 17.76 -12.24 1.76
N ARG A 145 18.14 -13.38 2.35
CA ARG A 145 17.27 -14.11 3.30
C ARG A 145 16.77 -13.23 4.45
N LEU A 146 17.62 -12.35 4.96
CA LEU A 146 17.28 -11.45 6.06
C LEU A 146 16.25 -10.38 5.63
N HIS A 147 16.43 -9.77 4.47
CA HIS A 147 15.47 -8.83 3.90
C HIS A 147 14.13 -9.52 3.58
N ARG A 148 14.16 -10.78 3.14
CA ARG A 148 12.95 -11.56 2.86
C ARG A 148 12.15 -11.83 4.14
N LEU A 149 12.81 -12.21 5.23
CA LEU A 149 12.15 -12.40 6.52
C LEU A 149 11.56 -11.10 7.05
N GLY A 150 12.32 -9.99 6.98
CA GLY A 150 11.85 -8.66 7.39
C GLY A 150 10.66 -8.19 6.57
N ASN A 151 10.73 -8.30 5.23
CA ASN A 151 9.62 -7.94 4.35
C ASN A 151 8.39 -8.83 4.60
N GLY A 152 8.58 -10.14 4.79
CA GLY A 152 7.51 -11.07 5.13
C GLY A 152 6.78 -10.69 6.42
N PHE A 153 7.52 -10.28 7.47
CA PHE A 153 6.93 -9.78 8.71
C PHE A 153 6.14 -8.49 8.48
N ILE A 154 6.70 -7.53 7.74
CA ILE A 154 6.06 -6.26 7.40
C ILE A 154 4.77 -6.51 6.60
N CYS A 155 4.82 -7.38 5.58
CA CYS A 155 3.65 -7.74 4.79
C CYS A 155 2.58 -8.45 5.62
N ALA A 156 2.94 -9.42 6.45
CA ALA A 156 1.99 -10.12 7.32
C ALA A 156 1.31 -9.16 8.30
N PHE A 157 2.07 -8.23 8.89
CA PHE A 157 1.55 -7.23 9.80
C PHE A 157 0.64 -6.23 9.09
N PHE A 158 1.04 -5.73 7.91
CA PHE A 158 0.23 -4.85 7.07
C PHE A 158 -1.09 -5.51 6.67
N ASN A 159 -1.02 -6.75 6.17
CA ASN A 159 -2.19 -7.51 5.73
C ASN A 159 -3.17 -7.76 6.88
N ALA A 160 -2.67 -8.14 8.06
CA ALA A 160 -3.50 -8.31 9.24
C ALA A 160 -4.19 -7.00 9.68
N LEU A 161 -3.47 -5.88 9.54
CA LEU A 161 -3.95 -4.57 9.94
C LEU A 161 -5.00 -3.99 8.98
N ILE A 162 -4.73 -4.07 7.67
CA ILE A 162 -5.58 -3.47 6.63
C ILE A 162 -6.67 -4.44 6.14
N GLY A 163 -6.49 -5.74 6.36
CA GLY A 163 -7.41 -6.78 5.90
C GLY A 163 -7.18 -7.16 4.43
N THR A 164 -5.92 -7.17 3.99
CA THR A 164 -5.50 -7.45 2.61
C THR A 164 -4.62 -8.69 2.52
N ASN A 165 -4.10 -9.02 1.34
CA ASN A 165 -3.23 -10.17 1.12
C ASN A 165 -2.13 -9.86 0.09
N PHE A 166 -1.41 -8.75 0.27
CA PHE A 166 -0.28 -8.38 -0.59
C PHE A 166 0.98 -9.13 -0.20
N SER A 167 1.76 -9.53 -1.20
CA SER A 167 3.04 -10.22 -0.99
C SER A 167 4.23 -9.26 -0.87
N ASP A 168 4.10 -8.01 -1.34
CA ASP A 168 5.13 -6.98 -1.25
C ASP A 168 4.52 -5.58 -1.07
N VAL A 169 4.59 -5.03 0.15
CA VAL A 169 4.01 -3.72 0.49
C VAL A 169 5.03 -2.57 0.46
N CYS A 170 6.30 -2.89 0.26
CA CYS A 170 7.41 -1.92 0.25
C CYS A 170 8.11 -1.87 -1.12
N THR A 171 7.36 -2.07 -2.19
CA THR A 171 7.90 -2.02 -3.56
C THR A 171 8.00 -0.59 -4.05
N GLY A 172 9.11 -0.24 -4.72
CA GLY A 172 9.28 1.06 -5.35
C GLY A 172 8.76 1.14 -6.79
N MET A 173 8.05 0.09 -7.29
CA MET A 173 7.40 0.11 -8.59
C MET A 173 5.91 -0.13 -8.45
N TYR A 174 5.10 0.90 -8.74
CA TYR A 174 3.65 0.84 -8.66
C TYR A 174 3.00 1.85 -9.61
N LEU A 175 1.81 1.51 -10.08
CA LEU A 175 0.98 2.36 -10.94
C LEU A 175 -0.20 2.90 -10.14
N LEU A 176 -0.46 4.19 -10.28
CA LEU A 176 -1.61 4.88 -9.69
C LEU A 176 -2.49 5.47 -10.78
N ARG A 177 -3.81 5.33 -10.61
CA ARG A 177 -4.78 6.13 -11.35
C ARG A 177 -4.77 7.55 -10.80
N ARG A 178 -4.47 8.55 -11.67
CA ARG A 178 -4.32 9.94 -11.26
C ARG A 178 -5.53 10.50 -10.51
N SER A 179 -6.75 10.17 -10.96
CA SER A 179 -7.97 10.65 -10.29
C SER A 179 -8.09 10.15 -8.84
N ALA A 180 -7.66 8.93 -8.54
CA ALA A 180 -7.61 8.39 -7.19
C ALA A 180 -6.42 8.96 -6.40
N ALA A 181 -5.25 9.06 -7.02
CA ALA A 181 -4.02 9.55 -6.39
C ALA A 181 -4.15 10.99 -5.86
N ARG A 182 -4.92 11.85 -6.51
CA ARG A 182 -5.18 13.23 -6.06
C ARG A 182 -5.95 13.34 -4.73
N HIS A 183 -6.56 12.26 -4.28
CA HIS A 183 -7.27 12.21 -3.01
C HIS A 183 -6.44 11.61 -1.87
N LEU A 184 -5.21 11.21 -2.14
CA LEU A 184 -4.29 10.69 -1.12
C LEU A 184 -3.87 11.82 -0.17
N VAL A 185 -3.83 11.49 1.12
CA VAL A 185 -3.31 12.36 2.17
C VAL A 185 -2.06 11.69 2.72
N LEU A 186 -0.90 12.05 2.16
CA LEU A 186 0.37 11.43 2.51
C LEU A 186 1.06 12.21 3.64
N GLN A 187 1.32 11.53 4.75
CA GLN A 187 1.93 12.09 5.96
C GLN A 187 3.26 11.41 6.33
N SER A 188 3.52 10.22 5.78
CA SER A 188 4.75 9.48 6.02
C SER A 188 5.97 10.23 5.50
N ARG A 189 7.10 10.06 6.17
CA ARG A 189 8.39 10.57 5.73
C ARG A 189 9.29 9.39 5.35
N GLY A 190 9.90 9.42 4.16
CA GLY A 190 10.87 8.39 3.73
C GLY A 190 10.23 7.15 3.09
N PHE A 191 10.76 5.96 3.42
CA PHE A 191 10.48 4.68 2.76
C PHE A 191 9.14 4.00 3.15
N SER A 192 8.28 4.68 3.88
CA SER A 192 6.97 4.14 4.27
C SER A 192 5.82 4.70 3.44
N VAL A 193 6.11 5.56 2.48
CA VAL A 193 5.10 6.19 1.63
C VAL A 193 4.36 5.16 0.76
N GLU A 194 5.05 4.13 0.28
CA GLU A 194 4.46 3.05 -0.50
C GLU A 194 3.38 2.31 0.30
N ALA A 195 3.71 1.93 1.54
CA ALA A 195 2.74 1.27 2.43
C ALA A 195 1.56 2.19 2.78
N GLU A 196 1.79 3.51 2.89
CA GLU A 196 0.73 4.48 3.15
C GLU A 196 -0.21 4.63 1.95
N ILE A 197 0.32 4.72 0.73
CA ILE A 197 -0.45 4.75 -0.52
C ILE A 197 -1.29 3.49 -0.62
N LEU A 198 -0.66 2.32 -0.49
CA LEU A 198 -1.32 1.02 -0.60
C LEU A 198 -2.42 0.85 0.46
N ALA A 199 -2.22 1.33 1.70
CA ALA A 199 -3.26 1.30 2.72
C ALA A 199 -4.47 2.14 2.32
N GLN A 200 -4.27 3.38 1.86
CA GLN A 200 -5.36 4.26 1.44
C GLN A 200 -6.08 3.72 0.22
N MET A 201 -5.36 3.26 -0.80
CA MET A 201 -5.93 2.71 -2.02
C MET A 201 -6.67 1.38 -1.79
N SER A 202 -6.19 0.54 -0.85
CA SER A 202 -6.89 -0.68 -0.47
C SER A 202 -8.23 -0.42 0.24
N MET A 203 -8.34 0.71 0.96
CA MET A 203 -9.54 1.04 1.74
C MET A 203 -10.55 1.90 0.97
N LEU A 204 -10.08 2.82 0.14
CA LEU A 204 -10.90 3.80 -0.57
C LEU A 204 -11.08 3.49 -2.05
N GLY A 205 -10.20 2.71 -2.62
CA GLY A 205 -10.15 2.35 -4.02
C GLY A 205 -10.06 0.84 -4.25
N ARG A 206 -9.47 0.49 -5.39
CA ARG A 206 -9.20 -0.90 -5.77
C ARG A 206 -7.71 -1.07 -6.01
N ALA A 207 -7.07 -1.90 -5.19
CA ALA A 207 -5.66 -2.22 -5.31
C ALA A 207 -5.43 -3.69 -5.65
N THR A 208 -4.35 -3.97 -6.40
CA THR A 208 -3.90 -5.33 -6.75
C THR A 208 -2.38 -5.38 -6.88
N GLU A 209 -1.83 -6.57 -7.06
CA GLU A 209 -0.40 -6.73 -7.31
C GLU A 209 -0.13 -7.52 -8.61
N VAL A 210 1.02 -7.26 -9.23
CA VAL A 210 1.53 -7.99 -10.40
C VAL A 210 2.98 -8.43 -10.15
N PRO A 211 3.36 -9.66 -10.54
CA PRO A 211 4.72 -10.13 -10.34
C PRO A 211 5.69 -9.40 -11.28
N ILE A 212 6.78 -8.88 -10.71
CA ILE A 212 7.81 -8.14 -11.44
C ILE A 212 9.20 -8.76 -11.25
N ASN A 213 10.09 -8.46 -12.17
CA ASN A 213 11.50 -8.80 -12.08
C ASN A 213 12.23 -7.76 -11.20
N TYR A 214 13.22 -8.23 -10.46
CA TYR A 214 14.04 -7.36 -9.60
C TYR A 214 15.52 -7.60 -9.90
N ARG A 215 16.22 -6.55 -10.32
CA ARG A 215 17.63 -6.57 -10.76
C ARG A 215 18.57 -6.15 -9.63
N THR A 216 19.85 -6.33 -9.84
CA THR A 216 20.88 -5.75 -8.99
C THR A 216 20.93 -4.24 -9.20
N ARG A 217 20.98 -3.49 -8.10
CA ARG A 217 21.09 -2.02 -8.08
C ARG A 217 22.38 -1.55 -8.72
N ILE A 218 22.30 -0.44 -9.47
CA ILE A 218 23.45 0.35 -9.87
C ILE A 218 23.64 1.47 -8.82
N GLY A 219 24.88 1.69 -8.36
CA GLY A 219 25.20 2.69 -7.34
C GLY A 219 25.11 2.17 -5.89
N LYS A 220 25.26 3.06 -4.92
CA LYS A 220 25.37 2.74 -3.49
C LYS A 220 23.99 2.54 -2.86
N ALA A 221 23.86 1.49 -2.03
CA ALA A 221 22.63 1.26 -1.26
C ALA A 221 22.46 2.35 -0.19
N LYS A 222 21.29 2.98 -0.17
CA LYS A 222 20.91 4.03 0.79
C LYS A 222 20.11 3.51 1.98
N LEU A 223 19.57 2.28 1.85
CA LEU A 223 18.76 1.64 2.88
C LEU A 223 19.66 1.02 3.95
N VAL A 224 19.58 1.54 5.18
CA VAL A 224 20.10 0.88 6.38
C VAL A 224 18.97 0.03 6.95
N THR A 225 19.01 -1.27 6.70
CA THR A 225 17.91 -2.24 6.87
C THR A 225 17.21 -2.17 8.24
N TRP A 226 17.96 -2.03 9.33
CA TRP A 226 17.38 -2.04 10.67
C TRP A 226 16.69 -0.74 11.05
N VAL A 227 17.28 0.41 10.68
CA VAL A 227 16.73 1.74 11.00
C VAL A 227 15.44 1.97 10.21
N HIS A 228 15.47 1.73 8.92
CA HIS A 228 14.30 1.93 8.06
C HIS A 228 13.22 0.85 8.28
N GLY A 229 13.60 -0.38 8.63
CA GLY A 229 12.64 -1.41 9.00
C GLY A 229 11.79 -1.01 10.21
N PHE A 230 12.41 -0.43 11.24
CA PHE A 230 11.68 0.08 12.42
C PHE A 230 10.78 1.27 12.08
N GLU A 231 11.24 2.20 11.22
CA GLU A 231 10.43 3.32 10.75
C GLU A 231 9.20 2.84 9.96
N ILE A 232 9.35 1.83 9.10
CA ILE A 232 8.23 1.23 8.36
C ILE A 232 7.22 0.61 9.33
N VAL A 233 7.66 -0.19 10.29
CA VAL A 233 6.76 -0.79 11.28
C VAL A 233 6.03 0.29 12.10
N LYS A 234 6.73 1.33 12.54
CA LYS A 234 6.13 2.48 13.24
C LYS A 234 5.06 3.17 12.38
N SER A 235 5.34 3.37 11.10
CA SER A 235 4.40 3.96 10.15
C SER A 235 3.17 3.07 9.94
N ILE A 236 3.35 1.75 9.79
CA ILE A 236 2.25 0.80 9.67
C ILE A 236 1.38 0.81 10.95
N ILE A 237 1.98 0.89 12.14
CA ILE A 237 1.22 1.05 13.40
C ILE A 237 0.42 2.35 13.39
N ALA A 238 1.01 3.45 12.94
CA ALA A 238 0.31 4.73 12.83
C ALA A 238 -0.87 4.66 11.84
N LEU A 239 -0.68 4.01 10.69
CA LEU A 239 -1.75 3.72 9.72
C LEU A 239 -2.85 2.85 10.34
N GLY A 240 -2.46 1.85 11.14
CA GLY A 240 -3.43 1.01 11.86
C GLY A 240 -4.30 1.80 12.82
N ARG A 241 -3.72 2.74 13.56
CA ARG A 241 -4.49 3.63 14.44
C ARG A 241 -5.49 4.47 13.65
N LEU A 242 -5.11 4.89 12.44
CA LEU A 242 -5.94 5.75 11.61
C LEU A 242 -7.03 4.98 10.85
N TYR A 243 -6.71 3.79 10.34
CA TYR A 243 -7.58 3.06 9.41
C TYR A 243 -8.24 1.81 10.01
N ASN A 244 -7.59 1.17 10.99
CA ASN A 244 -8.13 -0.03 11.66
C ASN A 244 -7.89 0.00 13.16
N PRO A 245 -8.53 0.91 13.89
CA PRO A 245 -8.33 1.03 15.34
C PRO A 245 -8.71 -0.26 16.09
N ILE A 246 -9.69 -1.04 15.60
CA ILE A 246 -10.09 -2.29 16.26
C ILE A 246 -8.95 -3.29 16.39
N PHE A 247 -8.04 -3.36 15.40
CA PHE A 247 -6.89 -4.27 15.47
C PHE A 247 -5.99 -3.95 16.67
N LEU A 248 -5.66 -2.67 16.87
CA LEU A 248 -4.82 -2.24 18.00
C LEU A 248 -5.51 -2.42 19.34
N PHE A 249 -6.78 -2.07 19.41
CA PHE A 249 -7.56 -2.25 20.64
C PHE A 249 -7.79 -3.74 20.95
N SER A 250 -7.98 -4.59 19.94
CA SER A 250 -8.07 -6.04 20.15
C SER A 250 -6.76 -6.64 20.62
N PHE A 251 -5.62 -6.16 20.10
CA PHE A 251 -4.30 -6.60 20.57
C PHE A 251 -4.07 -6.22 22.04
N THR A 252 -4.38 -4.97 22.43
CA THR A 252 -4.27 -4.54 23.83
C THR A 252 -5.26 -5.27 24.73
N ALA A 253 -6.47 -5.55 24.24
CA ALA A 253 -7.45 -6.35 24.93
C ALA A 253 -6.94 -7.78 25.17
N ALA A 254 -6.32 -8.42 24.17
CA ALA A 254 -5.75 -9.77 24.30
C ALA A 254 -4.61 -9.82 25.33
N LEU A 255 -3.75 -8.79 25.39
CA LEU A 255 -2.68 -8.66 26.40
C LEU A 255 -3.21 -8.64 27.84
N ALA A 256 -4.40 -8.14 28.07
CA ALA A 256 -5.06 -8.14 29.37
C ALA A 256 -5.92 -9.40 29.58
N ALA A 257 -6.67 -9.82 28.57
CA ALA A 257 -7.61 -10.95 28.65
C ALA A 257 -6.90 -12.29 28.91
N ILE A 258 -5.77 -12.54 28.22
CA ILE A 258 -5.06 -13.82 28.33
C ILE A 258 -4.56 -14.06 29.75
N PRO A 259 -3.76 -13.16 30.40
CA PRO A 259 -3.34 -13.35 31.77
C PRO A 259 -4.52 -13.31 32.76
N GLY A 260 -5.53 -12.45 32.52
CA GLY A 260 -6.73 -12.41 33.36
C GLY A 260 -7.47 -13.76 33.36
N ALA A 261 -7.74 -14.33 32.20
CA ALA A 261 -8.38 -15.64 32.08
C ALA A 261 -7.52 -16.76 32.68
N ALA A 262 -6.20 -16.74 32.47
CA ALA A 262 -5.29 -17.71 33.06
C ALA A 262 -5.32 -17.66 34.59
N MET A 263 -5.35 -16.45 35.19
CA MET A 263 -5.48 -16.28 36.65
C MET A 263 -6.80 -16.83 37.16
N LEU A 264 -7.92 -16.55 36.51
CA LEU A 264 -9.24 -17.07 36.91
C LEU A 264 -9.31 -18.59 36.82
N LEU A 265 -8.80 -19.17 35.75
CA LEU A 265 -8.75 -20.64 35.57
C LEU A 265 -7.85 -21.27 36.62
N TRP A 266 -6.73 -20.65 36.94
CA TRP A 266 -5.82 -21.14 37.97
C TRP A 266 -6.47 -21.11 39.37
N VAL A 267 -7.17 -20.02 39.74
CA VAL A 267 -7.90 -19.91 41.00
C VAL A 267 -9.01 -20.95 41.07
N LEU A 268 -9.77 -21.15 39.99
CA LEU A 268 -10.79 -22.19 39.89
C LEU A 268 -10.20 -23.59 40.10
N TRP A 269 -9.07 -23.88 39.44
CA TRP A 269 -8.37 -25.15 39.61
C TRP A 269 -7.92 -25.39 41.06
N MET A 270 -7.34 -24.37 41.72
CA MET A 270 -6.94 -24.45 43.12
C MET A 270 -8.12 -24.73 44.03
N TRP A 271 -9.24 -24.04 43.81
CA TRP A 271 -10.46 -24.25 44.61
C TRP A 271 -11.03 -25.65 44.43
N LEU A 272 -11.12 -26.17 43.22
CA LEU A 272 -11.62 -27.52 42.92
C LEU A 272 -10.72 -28.63 43.53
N ASN A 273 -9.46 -28.37 43.70
CA ASN A 273 -8.50 -29.34 44.31
C ASN A 273 -8.33 -29.12 45.83
N GLY A 274 -9.17 -28.35 46.50
CA GLY A 274 -9.17 -28.19 47.95
C GLY A 274 -8.09 -27.24 48.52
N PHE A 275 -7.35 -26.50 47.69
CA PHE A 275 -6.29 -25.58 48.14
C PHE A 275 -6.87 -24.21 48.62
N GLY A 276 -8.20 -24.07 48.67
CA GLY A 276 -8.90 -22.86 49.05
C GLY A 276 -8.99 -21.80 47.94
N PHE A 277 -9.92 -20.84 48.12
CA PHE A 277 -10.18 -19.77 47.15
C PHE A 277 -9.20 -18.63 47.36
N ARG A 278 -8.50 -18.23 46.29
CA ARG A 278 -7.52 -17.14 46.27
C ARG A 278 -8.12 -15.82 45.81
N THR A 279 -8.87 -15.17 46.70
CA THR A 279 -9.68 -13.97 46.42
C THR A 279 -8.88 -12.85 45.70
N GLY A 280 -7.66 -12.54 46.16
CA GLY A 280 -6.84 -11.49 45.56
C GLY A 280 -6.53 -11.74 44.10
N TRP A 281 -6.16 -12.98 43.76
CA TRP A 281 -5.88 -13.38 42.37
C TRP A 281 -7.15 -13.42 41.52
N ALA A 282 -8.27 -13.84 42.10
CA ALA A 282 -9.56 -13.82 41.40
C ALA A 282 -9.98 -12.39 41.01
N ILE A 283 -9.91 -11.46 41.94
CA ILE A 283 -10.23 -10.04 41.69
C ILE A 283 -9.30 -9.45 40.64
N THR A 284 -7.99 -9.73 40.73
CA THR A 284 -7.02 -9.24 39.74
C THR A 284 -7.35 -9.78 38.35
N GLY A 285 -7.65 -11.09 38.23
CA GLY A 285 -8.03 -11.71 36.95
C GLY A 285 -9.32 -11.13 36.38
N GLU A 286 -10.33 -10.87 37.23
CA GLU A 286 -11.59 -10.26 36.81
C GLU A 286 -11.39 -8.82 36.31
N ILE A 287 -10.62 -8.00 37.01
CA ILE A 287 -10.29 -6.63 36.59
C ILE A 287 -9.62 -6.64 35.21
N LEU A 288 -8.65 -7.55 34.99
CA LEU A 288 -7.97 -7.65 33.69
C LEU A 288 -8.94 -8.03 32.57
N VAL A 289 -9.89 -8.94 32.80
CA VAL A 289 -10.90 -9.32 31.82
C VAL A 289 -11.87 -8.16 31.54
N ILE A 290 -12.28 -7.41 32.56
CA ILE A 290 -13.13 -6.22 32.41
C ILE A 290 -12.41 -5.16 31.58
N VAL A 291 -11.16 -4.85 31.90
CA VAL A 291 -10.35 -3.88 31.14
C VAL A 291 -10.19 -4.33 29.69
N ALA A 292 -9.96 -5.62 29.46
CA ALA A 292 -9.88 -6.19 28.10
C ALA A 292 -11.17 -6.01 27.31
N SER A 293 -12.34 -6.31 27.94
CA SER A 293 -13.63 -6.14 27.29
C SER A 293 -13.92 -4.68 26.96
N GLN A 294 -13.61 -3.75 27.86
CA GLN A 294 -13.75 -2.30 27.61
C GLN A 294 -12.86 -1.85 26.44
N ALA A 295 -11.60 -2.28 26.39
CA ALA A 295 -10.69 -1.96 25.30
C ALA A 295 -11.26 -2.47 23.95
N PHE A 296 -11.80 -3.67 23.91
CA PHE A 296 -12.42 -4.22 22.71
C PHE A 296 -13.65 -3.41 22.26
N PHE A 297 -14.52 -3.01 23.18
CA PHE A 297 -15.70 -2.18 22.88
C PHE A 297 -15.29 -0.81 22.35
N VAL A 298 -14.30 -0.16 22.96
CA VAL A 298 -13.76 1.13 22.47
C VAL A 298 -13.20 0.98 21.04
N GLY A 299 -12.47 -0.11 20.77
CA GLY A 299 -11.96 -0.39 19.44
C GLY A 299 -13.06 -0.57 18.41
N THR A 300 -14.12 -1.29 18.77
CA THR A 300 -15.28 -1.49 17.88
C THR A 300 -15.98 -0.15 17.59
N LEU A 301 -16.19 0.68 18.60
CA LEU A 301 -16.80 2.01 18.44
C LEU A 301 -15.94 2.91 17.56
N ALA A 302 -14.63 2.94 17.79
CA ALA A 302 -13.68 3.70 16.97
C ALA A 302 -13.72 3.27 15.49
N LEU A 303 -13.82 1.95 15.22
CA LEU A 303 -13.96 1.45 13.84
C LEU A 303 -15.27 1.91 13.19
N LEU A 304 -16.39 1.84 13.92
CA LEU A 304 -17.69 2.29 13.41
C LEU A 304 -17.68 3.79 13.08
N LEU A 305 -17.09 4.62 13.94
CA LEU A 305 -16.93 6.06 13.71
C LEU A 305 -16.07 6.31 12.48
N LYS A 306 -14.94 5.60 12.33
CA LYS A 306 -14.06 5.76 11.15
C LYS A 306 -14.74 5.35 9.86
N ARG A 307 -15.50 4.25 9.85
CA ARG A 307 -16.29 3.85 8.67
C ARG A 307 -17.35 4.88 8.29
N SER A 308 -17.99 5.51 9.28
CA SER A 308 -18.97 6.59 9.03
C SER A 308 -18.30 7.82 8.45
N GLU A 309 -17.14 8.24 8.97
CA GLU A 309 -16.33 9.34 8.43
C GLU A 309 -15.97 9.11 6.96
N LEU A 310 -15.38 7.96 6.63
CA LEU A 310 -14.99 7.59 5.27
C LEU A 310 -16.20 7.57 4.31
N ARG A 311 -17.38 7.13 4.79
CA ARG A 311 -18.61 7.13 3.99
C ARG A 311 -19.08 8.55 3.70
N ILE A 312 -19.04 9.45 4.69
CA ILE A 312 -19.40 10.86 4.53
C ILE A 312 -18.45 11.54 3.56
N GLU A 313 -17.13 11.35 3.71
CA GLU A 313 -16.14 11.90 2.78
C GLU A 313 -16.39 11.45 1.33
N LYS A 314 -16.73 10.18 1.12
CA LYS A 314 -17.06 9.66 -0.21
C LYS A 314 -18.27 10.36 -0.81
N VAL A 315 -19.35 10.47 -0.06
CA VAL A 315 -20.59 11.14 -0.51
C VAL A 315 -20.36 12.63 -0.82
N VAL A 316 -19.61 13.33 0.03
CA VAL A 316 -19.26 14.74 -0.19
C VAL A 316 -18.43 14.91 -1.47
N LYS A 317 -17.42 14.06 -1.69
CA LYS A 317 -16.58 14.11 -2.90
C LYS A 317 -17.34 13.78 -4.17
N GLU A 318 -18.26 12.81 -4.14
CA GLU A 318 -19.12 12.48 -5.26
C GLU A 318 -20.13 13.61 -5.56
N GLY A 319 -20.65 14.29 -4.54
CA GLY A 319 -21.57 15.43 -4.69
C GLY A 319 -20.92 16.68 -5.24
N ILE A 320 -19.64 16.94 -4.95
CA ILE A 320 -18.89 18.11 -5.47
C ILE A 320 -18.42 17.86 -6.92
N GLY A 321 -18.18 16.59 -7.31
CA GLY A 321 -17.73 16.24 -8.66
C GLY A 321 -18.85 16.18 -9.71
N SER A 322 -20.12 16.31 -9.31
CA SER A 322 -21.30 16.30 -10.20
C SER A 322 -21.90 17.70 -10.48
N GLY A 323 -21.29 18.77 -10.01
CA GLY A 323 -21.60 20.17 -10.32
C GLY A 323 -20.46 20.78 -11.14
#